data_de324ea0c7416f085e7128718e98bd87
#
_entry.id   de324ea0c7416f085e7128718e98bd87
#
_cell.length_a   1.000
_cell.length_b   1.000
_cell.length_c   1.000
_cell.angle_alpha   90.00
_cell.angle_beta   90.00
_cell.angle_gamma   90.00
#
_symmetry.space_group_name_H-M   'P 1'
#
loop_
_entity.id
_entity.type
_entity.pdbx_description
1 polymer ?
#
loop_
_entity_poly.entity_id
_entity_poly.type
_entity_poly.pdbx_seq_one_letter_code
_entity_poly.pdbx_strand_id
1 'polypeptide(L)'
;MKEWSLITNHGLVLAAISRKSKKTIRQIGDDVGITERTAYGIVVDLEKAGYIKRTKVGTRNTYTINHDMPLVSRLSDASVGDMLALFGGQQPKEMNKTTTYIQQ
;
A
#
# COMPACT_ATOMS: atom_id res chain seq x y z
N MET A 1 23.48 9.27 10.38
CA MET A 1 23.06 9.76 9.08
C MET A 1 21.57 9.63 8.88
N LYS A 2 20.98 10.63 8.31
CA LYS A 2 19.56 10.61 8.10
C LYS A 2 19.19 9.92 6.81
N GLU A 3 18.20 9.07 6.85
CA GLU A 3 17.69 8.47 5.64
C GLU A 3 16.60 9.32 5.06
N TRP A 4 16.53 9.33 3.76
CA TRP A 4 15.52 10.08 3.05
C TRP A 4 14.48 9.17 2.44
N SER A 5 13.25 9.63 2.41
CA SER A 5 12.19 8.96 1.69
C SER A 5 11.31 10.01 1.04
N LEU A 6 11.06 9.84 -0.23
CA LEU A 6 10.10 10.69 -0.93
C LEU A 6 8.68 10.22 -0.68
N ILE A 7 8.54 9.02 -0.14
CA ILE A 7 7.23 8.44 0.11
C ILE A 7 6.91 8.59 1.58
N THR A 8 5.72 9.07 1.89
CA THR A 8 5.28 9.23 3.28
C THR A 8 5.12 7.88 3.94
N ASN A 9 5.02 7.88 5.26
CA ASN A 9 4.78 6.64 6.00
C ASN A 9 3.46 5.99 5.58
N HIS A 10 2.45 6.79 5.24
CA HIS A 10 1.20 6.23 4.74
C HIS A 10 1.42 5.45 3.44
N GLY A 11 2.21 6.01 2.53
CA GLY A 11 2.55 5.31 1.30
C GLY A 11 3.38 4.06 1.55
N LEU A 12 4.31 4.12 2.49
CA LEU A 12 5.14 2.96 2.82
C LEU A 12 4.31 1.84 3.44
N VAL A 13 3.32 2.17 4.25
CA VAL A 13 2.43 1.16 4.82
C VAL A 13 1.63 0.49 3.72
N LEU A 14 1.13 1.25 2.76
CA LEU A 14 0.43 0.66 1.62
C LEU A 14 1.36 -0.29 0.86
N ALA A 15 2.60 0.12 0.64
CA ALA A 15 3.55 -0.73 -0.07
C ALA A 15 3.81 -2.02 0.69
N ALA A 16 3.94 -1.93 2.01
CA ALA A 16 4.16 -3.13 2.83
C ALA A 16 2.97 -4.08 2.76
N ILE A 17 1.76 -3.56 2.82
CA ILE A 17 0.55 -4.36 2.71
C ILE A 17 0.46 -5.00 1.32
N SER A 18 0.83 -4.25 0.30
CA SER A 18 0.77 -4.73 -1.07
C SER A 18 1.67 -5.91 -1.32
N ARG A 19 2.82 -5.95 -0.66
CA ARG A 19 3.77 -7.04 -0.86
C ARG A 19 3.30 -8.35 -0.22
N LYS A 20 2.53 -8.25 0.85
CA LYS A 20 1.97 -9.42 1.49
C LYS A 20 0.72 -8.99 2.24
N SER A 21 -0.43 -9.41 1.77
CA SER A 21 -1.70 -8.90 2.27
C SER A 21 -2.12 -9.43 3.64
N LYS A 22 -1.46 -10.48 4.13
CA LYS A 22 -1.77 -11.01 5.45
C LYS A 22 -0.63 -10.65 6.39
N LYS A 23 -0.83 -9.63 7.19
CA LYS A 23 0.18 -9.17 8.14
C LYS A 23 -0.45 -8.72 9.43
N THR A 24 0.31 -8.81 10.51
CA THR A 24 -0.09 -8.16 11.74
C THR A 24 0.36 -6.71 11.67
N ILE A 25 -0.25 -5.86 12.49
CA ILE A 25 0.15 -4.45 12.56
C ILE A 25 1.63 -4.35 12.95
N ARG A 26 2.08 -5.23 13.83
CA ARG A 26 3.48 -5.24 14.23
C ARG A 26 4.40 -5.51 13.06
N GLN A 27 4.03 -6.46 12.20
CA GLN A 27 4.83 -6.76 11.02
C GLN A 27 4.89 -5.58 10.06
N ILE A 28 3.79 -4.89 9.91
CA ILE A 28 3.76 -3.68 9.09
C ILE A 28 4.71 -2.64 9.66
N GLY A 29 4.66 -2.43 10.97
CA GLY A 29 5.55 -1.49 11.61
C GLY A 29 7.01 -1.85 11.42
N ASP A 30 7.33 -3.14 11.56
CA ASP A 30 8.69 -3.61 11.36
C ASP A 30 9.17 -3.38 9.93
N ASP A 31 8.29 -3.65 8.97
CA ASP A 31 8.65 -3.47 7.56
C ASP A 31 8.92 -2.02 7.21
N VAL A 32 8.17 -1.12 7.79
CA VAL A 32 8.28 0.31 7.48
C VAL A 32 9.32 1.01 8.35
N GLY A 33 9.60 0.44 9.51
CA GLY A 33 10.55 1.05 10.45
C GLY A 33 9.87 2.03 11.40
N ILE A 34 8.63 1.77 11.75
CA ILE A 34 7.87 2.60 12.67
C ILE A 34 7.30 1.71 13.78
N THR A 35 6.84 2.33 14.86
CA THR A 35 6.28 1.58 15.96
C THR A 35 4.94 0.94 15.56
N GLU A 36 4.57 -0.09 16.28
CA GLU A 36 3.28 -0.73 16.07
C GLU A 36 2.14 0.26 16.24
N ARG A 37 2.24 1.12 17.22
CA ARG A 37 1.21 2.12 17.48
C ARG A 37 1.05 3.09 16.30
N THR A 38 2.16 3.56 15.78
CA THR A 38 2.13 4.45 14.62
C THR A 38 1.55 3.73 13.41
N ALA A 39 1.96 2.48 13.20
CA ALA A 39 1.46 1.69 12.09
C ALA A 39 -0.06 1.51 12.21
N TYR A 40 -0.56 1.25 13.42
CA TYR A 40 -1.99 1.10 13.60
C TYR A 40 -2.76 2.37 13.22
N GLY A 41 -2.24 3.52 13.67
CA GLY A 41 -2.88 4.79 13.32
C GLY A 41 -2.95 5.02 11.83
N ILE A 42 -1.88 4.66 11.12
CA ILE A 42 -1.85 4.81 9.66
C ILE A 42 -2.84 3.86 8.99
N VAL A 43 -2.91 2.62 9.46
CA VAL A 43 -3.86 1.65 8.91
C VAL A 43 -5.29 2.17 9.08
N VAL A 44 -5.59 2.72 10.25
CA VAL A 44 -6.92 3.29 10.49
C VAL A 44 -7.19 4.46 9.55
N ASP A 45 -6.20 5.33 9.36
CA ASP A 45 -6.34 6.45 8.43
C ASP A 45 -6.64 5.98 7.01
N LEU A 46 -5.89 4.98 6.56
CA LEU A 46 -6.07 4.47 5.21
C LEU A 46 -7.43 3.79 5.04
N GLU A 47 -7.86 3.09 6.07
CA GLU A 47 -9.16 2.44 6.02
C GLU A 47 -10.29 3.47 5.97
N LYS A 48 -10.20 4.49 6.81
CA LYS A 48 -11.23 5.53 6.82
C LYS A 48 -11.28 6.32 5.53
N ALA A 49 -10.15 6.50 4.91
CA ALA A 49 -10.08 7.26 3.66
C ALA A 49 -10.44 6.42 2.44
N GLY A 50 -10.68 5.13 2.62
CA GLY A 50 -11.10 4.28 1.51
C GLY A 50 -9.97 3.68 0.70
N TYR A 51 -8.72 3.77 1.18
CA TYR A 51 -7.60 3.19 0.46
C TYR A 51 -7.47 1.70 0.67
N ILE A 52 -7.91 1.20 1.82
CA ILE A 52 -7.87 -0.23 2.12
C ILE A 52 -9.14 -0.67 2.81
N LYS A 53 -9.40 -1.96 2.72
CA LYS A 53 -10.45 -2.61 3.48
C LYS A 53 -9.78 -3.70 4.29
N ARG A 54 -10.03 -3.71 5.58
CA ARG A 54 -9.42 -4.67 6.49
C ARG A 54 -10.43 -5.70 6.92
N THR A 55 -10.04 -6.98 6.83
CA THR A 55 -10.87 -8.08 7.29
C THR A 55 -10.04 -8.91 8.25
N LYS A 56 -10.57 -9.14 9.42
CA LYS A 56 -9.84 -9.91 10.43
C LYS A 56 -10.08 -11.39 10.25
N VAL A 57 -9.00 -12.16 10.24
CA VAL A 57 -9.06 -13.61 10.15
C VAL A 57 -8.16 -14.15 11.26
N GLY A 58 -8.77 -14.64 12.34
CA GLY A 58 -8.01 -15.07 13.51
C GLY A 58 -7.32 -13.89 14.15
N THR A 59 -6.01 -13.98 14.35
CA THR A 59 -5.23 -12.90 14.94
C THR A 59 -4.60 -12.01 13.89
N ARG A 60 -4.78 -12.33 12.60
CA ARG A 60 -4.20 -11.55 11.53
C ARG A 60 -5.26 -10.79 10.78
N ASN A 61 -4.84 -9.70 10.16
CA ASN A 61 -5.71 -8.95 9.28
C ASN A 61 -5.38 -9.31 7.84
N THR A 62 -6.39 -9.33 7.02
CA THR A 62 -6.22 -9.44 5.57
C THR A 62 -6.66 -8.11 4.99
N TYR A 63 -5.87 -7.58 4.07
CA TYR A 63 -6.12 -6.27 3.51
C TYR A 63 -6.43 -6.36 2.03
N THR A 64 -7.41 -5.58 1.62
CA THR A 64 -7.70 -5.40 0.20
C THR A 64 -7.43 -3.94 -0.13
N ILE A 65 -6.64 -3.68 -1.14
CA ILE A 65 -6.26 -2.33 -1.51
C ILE A 65 -7.14 -1.85 -2.65
N ASN A 66 -7.60 -0.62 -2.54
CA ASN A 66 -8.32 0.02 -3.62
C ASN A 66 -7.29 0.68 -4.55
N HIS A 67 -6.91 -0.04 -5.60
CA HIS A 67 -5.84 0.40 -6.49
C HIS A 67 -6.22 1.62 -7.32
N ASP A 68 -7.49 1.92 -7.40
CA ASP A 68 -7.96 3.04 -8.22
C ASP A 68 -7.92 4.38 -7.51
N MET A 69 -7.61 4.38 -6.21
CA MET A 69 -7.54 5.65 -5.48
C MET A 69 -6.47 6.55 -6.08
N PRO A 70 -6.75 7.84 -6.18
CA PRO A 70 -5.77 8.76 -6.76
C PRO A 70 -4.56 8.92 -5.85
N LEU A 71 -3.42 9.00 -6.47
CA LEU A 71 -2.17 9.23 -5.75
C LEU A 71 -2.04 10.71 -5.40
N VAL A 72 -2.27 11.56 -6.40
CA VAL A 72 -2.27 13.01 -6.23
C VAL A 72 -3.34 13.56 -7.15
N SER A 73 -4.36 14.15 -6.58
CA SER A 73 -5.52 14.53 -7.38
C SER A 73 -5.30 15.68 -8.34
N ARG A 74 -4.23 16.45 -8.17
CA ARG A 74 -4.03 17.63 -9.00
C ARG A 74 -2.95 17.52 -10.05
N LEU A 75 -1.93 16.71 -9.79
CA LEU A 75 -0.76 16.70 -10.64
C LEU A 75 -0.83 15.67 -11.76
N SER A 76 -1.52 14.59 -11.54
CA SER A 76 -1.57 13.55 -12.56
C SER A 76 -2.70 12.60 -12.27
N ASP A 77 -2.94 11.71 -13.22
CA ASP A 77 -3.94 10.67 -13.08
C ASP A 77 -3.39 9.41 -12.44
N ALA A 78 -2.16 9.46 -11.95
CA ALA A 78 -1.54 8.28 -11.35
C ALA A 78 -2.36 7.79 -10.15
N SER A 79 -2.49 6.49 -10.05
CA SER A 79 -3.27 5.85 -9.01
C SER A 79 -2.37 5.14 -8.01
N VAL A 80 -2.97 4.71 -6.91
CA VAL A 80 -2.27 3.90 -5.92
C VAL A 80 -1.70 2.66 -6.59
N GLY A 81 -2.43 2.04 -7.51
CA GLY A 81 -1.94 0.87 -8.21
C GLY A 81 -0.66 1.16 -8.98
N ASP A 82 -0.59 2.33 -9.61
CA ASP A 82 0.63 2.72 -10.33
C ASP A 82 1.83 2.82 -9.40
N MET A 83 1.62 3.43 -8.25
CA MET A 83 2.70 3.57 -7.27
C MET A 83 3.14 2.21 -6.76
N LEU A 84 2.20 1.34 -6.42
CA LEU A 84 2.54 0.05 -5.84
C LEU A 84 3.27 -0.84 -6.81
N ALA A 85 3.04 -0.69 -8.09
CA ALA A 85 3.77 -1.43 -9.10
C ALA A 85 5.27 -1.16 -9.03
N LEU A 86 5.64 0.04 -8.64
CA LEU A 86 7.05 0.41 -8.51
C LEU A 86 7.73 -0.31 -7.35
N PHE A 87 6.96 -0.77 -6.39
CA PHE A 87 7.51 -1.45 -5.23
C PHE A 87 7.40 -2.97 -5.33
N GLY A 88 6.99 -3.47 -6.51
CA GLY A 88 6.88 -4.91 -6.69
C GLY A 88 5.72 -5.54 -5.97
N GLY A 89 4.69 -4.76 -5.65
CA GLY A 89 3.52 -5.27 -4.98
C GLY A 89 2.60 -6.01 -5.94
N GLN A 90 1.52 -6.56 -5.40
CA GLN A 90 0.55 -7.26 -6.20
C GLN A 90 -0.22 -6.29 -7.06
N GLN A 91 -0.57 -6.74 -8.24
CA GLN A 91 -1.25 -5.89 -9.20
C GLN A 91 -2.48 -6.58 -9.73
N PRO A 92 -3.49 -5.81 -10.15
CA PRO A 92 -4.66 -6.38 -10.79
C PRO A 92 -4.24 -7.07 -12.08
N LYS A 93 -5.02 -8.06 -12.50
CA LYS A 93 -4.73 -8.75 -13.72
C LYS A 93 -4.67 -7.84 -14.93
N GLU A 94 -5.51 -6.86 -14.94
CA GLU A 94 -5.52 -5.92 -16.06
C GLU A 94 -4.20 -5.18 -16.18
N MET A 95 -3.60 -4.87 -15.04
CA MET A 95 -2.33 -4.20 -15.06
C MET A 95 -1.26 -5.07 -15.67
N ASN A 96 -1.27 -6.33 -15.36
CA ASN A 96 -0.30 -7.23 -15.93
C ASN A 96 -0.42 -7.30 -17.43
N LYS A 97 -1.63 -7.36 -17.94
CA LYS A 97 -1.82 -7.39 -19.36
C LYS A 97 -1.37 -6.11 -20.01
N THR A 98 -1.68 -5.00 -19.39
CA THR A 98 -1.30 -3.73 -19.91
C THR A 98 0.20 -3.59 -19.98
N THR A 99 0.87 -4.02 -18.94
CA THR A 99 2.30 -3.97 -18.90
C THR A 99 2.91 -4.78 -20.01
N THR A 100 2.40 -5.96 -20.20
CA THR A 100 2.88 -6.79 -21.27
C THR A 100 2.76 -6.14 -22.61
N TYR A 101 1.62 -5.49 -22.81
CA TYR A 101 1.35 -4.87 -24.05
C TYR A 101 2.24 -3.68 -24.33
N ILE A 102 2.56 -2.94 -23.33
CA ILE A 102 3.36 -1.76 -23.51
C ILE A 102 4.77 -2.02 -23.91
N GLN A 103 5.20 -3.21 -23.69
CA GLN A 103 6.54 -3.51 -24.01
C GLN A 103 6.89 -3.45 -25.45
N GLN A 104 5.98 -3.33 -26.29
CA GLN A 104 6.37 -3.28 -27.64
C GLN A 104 7.15 -2.14 -28.08
#